data_00d9ac6168b4eb4a4e513081cbab47b9
#
_entry.id   00d9ac6168b4eb4a4e513081cbab47b9
#
_cell.length_a   1.000
_cell.length_b   1.000
_cell.length_c   1.000
_cell.angle_alpha   90.00
_cell.angle_beta   90.00
_cell.angle_gamma   90.00
#
_symmetry.space_group_name_H-M   'P 1'
#
loop_
_entity.id
_entity.type
_entity.pdbx_description
1 polymer ?
#
loop_
_entity_poly.entity_id
_entity_poly.type
_entity_poly.pdbx_seq_one_letter_code
_entity_poly.pdbx_strand_id
1 'polypeptide(L)'
;CGISPHTDMNPILLKPTNDKSSQVVLNGKPVGNMSAKDYFGIQNQKEELFKEAIEAFKRLEARYNPIVLEGAGSISELNLRDRDITNMRMAIAAGASTYLVADIDRGGVFGSVYGTIALLRPEERVLMKGVIINKFRGDASLFEEGRSLLKELTGIPVVGVIPWFRDIKIEEEDSVALDMKNNTYKDGKINVAIILLKRMSNFTDFDVLEMDPRFNPYYTNNID
;
A
#
# COMPACT_ATOMS: atom_id res chain seq x y z
N CYS A 1 3.14 10.17 12.36
CA CYS A 1 4.50 10.47 12.85
C CYS A 1 4.57 11.80 13.63
N GLY A 2 3.55 12.66 13.55
CA GLY A 2 3.55 13.96 14.25
C GLY A 2 4.57 14.99 13.72
N ILE A 3 5.03 14.83 12.49
CA ILE A 3 5.96 15.73 11.81
C ILE A 3 5.32 16.26 10.54
N SER A 4 5.74 17.46 10.09
CA SER A 4 5.24 18.02 8.84
C SER A 4 5.65 17.16 7.64
N PRO A 5 4.75 16.95 6.67
CA PRO A 5 5.07 16.24 5.43
C PRO A 5 6.23 16.91 4.69
N HIS A 6 7.10 16.10 4.09
CA HIS A 6 8.25 16.54 3.32
C HIS A 6 8.40 15.67 2.06
N THR A 7 8.88 16.23 0.97
CA THR A 7 9.03 15.52 -0.31
C THR A 7 9.95 14.30 -0.23
N ASP A 8 10.93 14.29 0.67
CA ASP A 8 11.79 13.12 0.90
C ASP A 8 11.04 11.90 1.43
N MET A 9 9.85 12.08 2.04
CA MET A 9 9.02 10.97 2.55
C MET A 9 8.33 10.20 1.41
N ASN A 10 8.13 10.85 0.26
CA ASN A 10 7.62 10.25 -0.97
C ASN A 10 8.28 10.94 -2.17
N PRO A 11 9.56 10.62 -2.44
CA PRO A 11 10.35 11.34 -3.45
C PRO A 11 9.88 11.08 -4.87
N ILE A 12 9.21 9.94 -5.11
CA ILE A 12 8.73 9.53 -6.42
C ILE A 12 7.25 9.16 -6.30
N LEU A 13 6.38 9.94 -6.91
CA LEU A 13 4.95 9.68 -6.94
C LEU A 13 4.50 9.48 -8.39
N LEU A 14 3.74 8.42 -8.62
CA LEU A 14 3.09 8.15 -9.90
C LEU A 14 1.61 8.51 -9.78
N LYS A 15 1.18 9.53 -10.50
CA LYS A 15 -0.25 9.90 -10.59
C LYS A 15 -0.85 9.34 -11.87
N PRO A 16 -1.78 8.38 -11.82
CA PRO A 16 -2.46 7.90 -13.01
C PRO A 16 -3.16 9.05 -13.75
N THR A 17 -2.84 9.23 -15.03
CA THR A 17 -3.49 10.23 -15.90
C THR A 17 -4.52 9.61 -16.83
N ASN A 18 -4.33 8.34 -17.18
CA ASN A 18 -5.27 7.49 -17.92
C ASN A 18 -4.90 6.01 -17.71
N ASP A 19 -5.64 5.10 -18.32
CA ASP A 19 -5.44 3.64 -18.16
C ASP A 19 -4.05 3.14 -18.60
N LYS A 20 -3.27 3.96 -19.28
CA LYS A 20 -1.99 3.56 -19.89
C LYS A 20 -0.81 4.46 -19.53
N SER A 21 -1.05 5.57 -18.83
CA SER A 21 0.00 6.52 -18.50
C SER A 21 -0.16 7.13 -17.12
N SER A 22 0.97 7.45 -16.50
CA SER A 22 1.05 8.16 -15.24
C SER A 22 1.95 9.37 -15.37
N GLN A 23 1.60 10.45 -14.68
CA GLN A 23 2.51 11.57 -14.46
C GLN A 23 3.50 11.18 -13.36
N VAL A 24 4.77 11.34 -13.66
CA VAL A 24 5.84 11.16 -12.66
C VAL A 24 6.08 12.48 -11.96
N VAL A 25 5.98 12.49 -10.64
CA VAL A 25 6.34 13.60 -9.79
C VAL A 25 7.60 13.21 -9.02
N LEU A 26 8.68 13.96 -9.22
CA LEU A 26 9.98 13.71 -8.58
C LEU A 26 10.28 14.88 -7.62
N ASN A 27 10.53 14.57 -6.36
CA ASN A 27 10.82 15.56 -5.31
C ASN A 27 9.78 16.71 -5.28
N GLY A 28 8.50 16.37 -5.46
CA GLY A 28 7.38 17.31 -5.47
C GLY A 28 7.18 18.09 -6.79
N LYS A 29 7.98 17.83 -7.83
CA LYS A 29 7.86 18.50 -9.14
C LYS A 29 7.48 17.51 -10.24
N PRO A 30 6.47 17.80 -11.08
CA PRO A 30 6.15 16.96 -12.22
C PRO A 30 7.31 17.01 -13.24
N VAL A 31 7.81 15.84 -13.64
CA VAL A 31 8.93 15.71 -14.58
C VAL A 31 8.53 15.13 -15.93
N GLY A 32 7.27 14.73 -16.09
CA GLY A 32 6.71 14.28 -17.35
C GLY A 32 5.63 13.21 -17.19
N ASN A 33 5.05 12.81 -18.30
CA ASN A 33 4.12 11.67 -18.37
C ASN A 33 4.87 10.46 -18.91
N MET A 34 4.71 9.33 -18.24
CA MET A 34 5.25 8.04 -18.67
C MET A 34 4.11 7.06 -18.90
N SER A 35 4.14 6.32 -20.02
CA SER A 35 3.31 5.14 -20.13
C SER A 35 3.81 4.05 -19.17
N ALA A 36 2.93 3.12 -18.76
CA ALA A 36 3.35 1.95 -17.99
C ALA A 36 4.48 1.19 -18.72
N LYS A 37 4.44 1.13 -20.06
CA LYS A 37 5.47 0.51 -20.89
C LYS A 37 6.80 1.27 -20.81
N ASP A 38 6.78 2.59 -20.80
CA ASP A 38 7.99 3.42 -20.68
C ASP A 38 8.55 3.35 -19.26
N TYR A 39 7.68 3.45 -18.25
CA TYR A 39 8.09 3.30 -16.84
C TYR A 39 8.75 1.94 -16.56
N PHE A 40 8.20 0.86 -17.14
CA PHE A 40 8.76 -0.48 -17.01
C PHE A 40 9.83 -0.80 -18.08
N GLY A 41 9.96 -0.03 -19.15
CA GLY A 41 10.79 -0.31 -20.32
C GLY A 41 12.20 0.32 -20.31
N ILE A 42 12.37 1.50 -19.69
CA ILE A 42 13.64 2.24 -19.76
C ILE A 42 14.45 2.02 -18.47
N GLN A 43 15.37 1.08 -18.52
CA GLN A 43 16.21 0.68 -17.38
C GLN A 43 17.01 1.86 -16.82
N ASN A 44 17.54 2.73 -17.66
CA ASN A 44 18.36 3.88 -17.24
C ASN A 44 17.55 4.90 -16.40
N GLN A 45 16.29 5.15 -16.73
CA GLN A 45 15.46 6.10 -15.95
C GLN A 45 15.14 5.55 -14.56
N LYS A 46 14.94 4.25 -14.41
CA LYS A 46 14.71 3.64 -13.09
C LYS A 46 15.93 3.69 -12.19
N GLU A 47 17.12 3.57 -12.76
CA GLU A 47 18.37 3.72 -12.00
C GLU A 47 18.52 5.15 -11.48
N GLU A 48 18.17 6.15 -12.28
CA GLU A 48 18.19 7.55 -11.86
C GLU A 48 17.14 7.81 -10.77
N LEU A 49 15.90 7.35 -10.95
CA LEU A 49 14.86 7.45 -9.93
C LEU A 49 15.25 6.74 -8.63
N PHE A 50 15.87 5.58 -8.72
CA PHE A 50 16.34 4.85 -7.54
C PHE A 50 17.44 5.62 -6.81
N LYS A 51 18.37 6.25 -7.51
CA LYS A 51 19.38 7.12 -6.90
C LYS A 51 18.74 8.28 -6.14
N GLU A 52 17.77 8.94 -6.73
CA GLU A 52 17.01 10.01 -6.08
C GLU A 52 16.29 9.53 -4.81
N ALA A 53 15.69 8.33 -4.86
CA ALA A 53 15.05 7.73 -3.68
C ALA A 53 16.06 7.45 -2.56
N ILE A 54 17.26 6.93 -2.89
CA ILE A 54 18.34 6.72 -1.91
C ILE A 54 18.83 8.03 -1.31
N GLU A 55 19.01 9.07 -2.11
CA GLU A 55 19.43 10.37 -1.58
C GLU A 55 18.36 11.00 -0.68
N ALA A 56 17.07 10.85 -1.01
CA ALA A 56 15.97 11.26 -0.14
C ALA A 56 15.98 10.48 1.20
N PHE A 57 16.17 9.17 1.13
CA PHE A 57 16.31 8.32 2.32
C PHE A 57 17.47 8.78 3.22
N LYS A 58 18.65 9.03 2.66
CA LYS A 58 19.82 9.51 3.42
C LYS A 58 19.55 10.85 4.11
N ARG A 59 18.82 11.78 3.44
CA ARG A 59 18.44 13.05 4.06
C ARG A 59 17.49 12.86 5.25
N LEU A 60 16.56 11.89 5.14
CA LEU A 60 15.67 11.54 6.26
C LEU A 60 16.43 10.84 7.40
N GLU A 61 17.28 9.88 7.06
CA GLU A 61 18.10 9.12 8.03
C GLU A 61 19.01 10.03 8.85
N ALA A 62 19.55 11.08 8.25
CA ALA A 62 20.36 12.07 8.96
C ALA A 62 19.56 12.92 9.98
N ARG A 63 18.21 12.91 9.87
CA ARG A 63 17.31 13.75 10.71
C ARG A 63 16.45 12.96 11.67
N TYR A 64 16.11 11.73 11.33
CA TYR A 64 15.12 10.92 12.03
C TYR A 64 15.62 9.51 12.29
N ASN A 65 15.26 8.98 13.47
CA ASN A 65 15.50 7.59 13.85
C ASN A 65 14.38 7.13 14.81
N PRO A 66 13.69 6.04 14.53
CA PRO A 66 13.81 5.17 13.36
C PRO A 66 13.16 5.76 12.09
N ILE A 67 13.57 5.22 10.93
CA ILE A 67 12.86 5.39 9.65
C ILE A 67 12.00 4.15 9.40
N VAL A 68 10.73 4.37 9.07
CA VAL A 68 9.81 3.31 8.63
C VAL A 68 9.61 3.45 7.13
N LEU A 69 9.86 2.37 6.39
CA LEU A 69 9.66 2.28 4.95
C LEU A 69 8.46 1.39 4.66
N GLU A 70 7.60 1.82 3.76
CA GLU A 70 6.49 1.04 3.25
C GLU A 70 6.78 0.63 1.80
N GLY A 71 6.63 -0.66 1.51
CA GLY A 71 6.72 -1.20 0.14
C GLY A 71 5.41 -0.98 -0.62
N ALA A 72 5.46 -1.21 -1.93
CA ALA A 72 4.30 -1.13 -2.82
C ALA A 72 4.13 -2.43 -3.61
N GLY A 73 2.88 -2.91 -3.69
CA GLY A 73 2.57 -4.18 -4.34
C GLY A 73 3.15 -5.39 -3.62
N SER A 74 3.40 -6.47 -4.35
CA SER A 74 3.92 -7.71 -3.78
C SER A 74 5.37 -7.96 -4.15
N ILE A 75 6.19 -8.34 -3.16
CA ILE A 75 7.59 -8.75 -3.39
C ILE A 75 7.72 -10.08 -4.15
N SER A 76 6.62 -10.80 -4.33
CA SER A 76 6.56 -12.06 -5.09
C SER A 76 6.27 -11.87 -6.59
N GLU A 77 6.11 -10.63 -7.06
CA GLU A 77 5.94 -10.30 -8.48
C GLU A 77 7.28 -10.45 -9.24
N LEU A 78 7.64 -11.70 -9.57
CA LEU A 78 8.94 -12.05 -10.16
C LEU A 78 9.21 -11.35 -11.49
N ASN A 79 8.18 -11.11 -12.30
CA ASN A 79 8.25 -10.39 -13.56
C ASN A 79 8.59 -8.89 -13.41
N LEU A 80 8.40 -8.32 -12.22
CA LEU A 80 8.70 -6.93 -11.90
C LEU A 80 9.97 -6.76 -11.05
N ARG A 81 10.49 -7.83 -10.47
CA ARG A 81 11.57 -7.82 -9.46
C ARG A 81 12.78 -6.99 -9.85
N ASP A 82 13.33 -7.20 -11.04
CA ASP A 82 14.56 -6.51 -11.46
C ASP A 82 14.32 -5.03 -11.82
N ARG A 83 13.05 -4.63 -11.84
CA ARG A 83 12.59 -3.26 -12.13
C ARG A 83 11.96 -2.59 -10.92
N ASP A 84 11.81 -3.33 -9.83
CA ASP A 84 11.25 -2.82 -8.59
C ASP A 84 12.28 -1.95 -7.86
N ILE A 85 11.89 -0.73 -7.53
CA ILE A 85 12.71 0.23 -6.78
C ILE A 85 12.13 0.55 -5.40
N THR A 86 11.01 -0.09 -5.04
CA THR A 86 10.27 0.22 -3.82
C THR A 86 10.41 -0.82 -2.71
N ASN A 87 10.51 -2.10 -3.06
CA ASN A 87 10.47 -3.20 -2.11
C ASN A 87 11.88 -3.65 -1.69
N MET A 88 12.25 -4.90 -2.01
CA MET A 88 13.49 -5.51 -1.50
C MET A 88 14.76 -4.80 -1.95
N ARG A 89 14.76 -4.18 -3.12
CA ARG A 89 15.90 -3.39 -3.59
C ARG A 89 16.16 -2.18 -2.68
N MET A 90 15.09 -1.48 -2.28
CA MET A 90 15.19 -0.38 -1.32
C MET A 90 15.58 -0.89 0.07
N ALA A 91 15.02 -2.01 0.51
CA ALA A 91 15.34 -2.63 1.79
C ALA A 91 16.84 -3.01 1.88
N ILE A 92 17.41 -3.57 0.81
CA ILE A 92 18.86 -3.88 0.73
C ILE A 92 19.68 -2.60 0.83
N ALA A 93 19.35 -1.58 0.04
CA ALA A 93 20.09 -0.32 0.01
C ALA A 93 20.05 0.44 1.35
N ALA A 94 18.94 0.33 2.08
CA ALA A 94 18.75 0.92 3.40
C ALA A 94 19.27 0.05 4.55
N GLY A 95 19.69 -1.19 4.31
CA GLY A 95 20.03 -2.16 5.36
C GLY A 95 18.85 -2.44 6.30
N ALA A 96 17.62 -2.41 5.79
CA ALA A 96 16.41 -2.42 6.59
C ALA A 96 16.09 -3.80 7.17
N SER A 97 15.58 -3.84 8.40
CA SER A 97 14.87 -5.00 8.93
C SER A 97 13.49 -5.09 8.27
N THR A 98 13.25 -6.15 7.51
CA THR A 98 12.03 -6.28 6.69
C THR A 98 11.00 -7.17 7.37
N TYR A 99 9.75 -6.78 7.30
CA TYR A 99 8.60 -7.54 7.81
C TYR A 99 7.59 -7.75 6.68
N LEU A 100 7.20 -9.00 6.46
CA LEU A 100 6.15 -9.34 5.50
C LEU A 100 4.78 -9.18 6.16
N VAL A 101 3.94 -8.31 5.60
CA VAL A 101 2.54 -8.19 6.02
C VAL A 101 1.67 -9.05 5.11
N ALA A 102 0.94 -10.00 5.67
CA ALA A 102 0.08 -10.93 4.95
C ALA A 102 -1.38 -10.77 5.35
N ASP A 103 -2.25 -10.61 4.37
CA ASP A 103 -3.69 -10.48 4.55
C ASP A 103 -4.34 -11.87 4.68
N ILE A 104 -4.86 -12.21 5.88
CA ILE A 104 -5.51 -13.49 6.14
C ILE A 104 -6.97 -13.52 5.68
N ASP A 105 -7.62 -12.37 5.53
CA ASP A 105 -9.04 -12.28 5.19
C ASP A 105 -9.35 -12.84 3.80
N ARG A 106 -8.38 -12.81 2.91
CA ARG A 106 -8.50 -13.39 1.56
C ARG A 106 -8.39 -14.91 1.51
N GLY A 107 -8.01 -15.55 2.62
CA GLY A 107 -7.71 -16.98 2.68
C GLY A 107 -6.35 -17.34 2.09
N GLY A 108 -5.90 -18.58 2.33
CA GLY A 108 -4.66 -19.12 1.77
C GLY A 108 -3.37 -18.49 2.31
N VAL A 109 -3.39 -17.88 3.48
CA VAL A 109 -2.25 -17.13 4.05
C VAL A 109 -0.98 -17.97 4.19
N PHE A 110 -1.09 -19.28 4.51
CA PHE A 110 0.08 -20.18 4.58
C PHE A 110 0.79 -20.30 3.25
N GLY A 111 0.05 -20.55 2.17
CA GLY A 111 0.59 -20.66 0.82
C GLY A 111 1.18 -19.31 0.34
N SER A 112 0.50 -18.21 0.62
CA SER A 112 0.95 -16.87 0.27
C SER A 112 2.26 -16.50 0.97
N VAL A 113 2.35 -16.70 2.29
CA VAL A 113 3.55 -16.41 3.08
C VAL A 113 4.71 -17.31 2.68
N TYR A 114 4.47 -18.63 2.63
CA TYR A 114 5.49 -19.60 2.24
C TYR A 114 6.01 -19.33 0.83
N GLY A 115 5.11 -19.17 -0.14
CA GLY A 115 5.49 -18.88 -1.52
C GLY A 115 6.30 -17.59 -1.66
N THR A 116 5.86 -16.53 -1.00
CA THR A 116 6.57 -15.25 -1.01
C THR A 116 7.99 -15.39 -0.47
N ILE A 117 8.16 -16.03 0.70
CA ILE A 117 9.48 -16.20 1.33
C ILE A 117 10.37 -17.17 0.53
N ALA A 118 9.79 -18.23 -0.05
CA ALA A 118 10.53 -19.18 -0.88
C ALA A 118 11.07 -18.57 -2.18
N LEU A 119 10.39 -17.55 -2.70
CA LEU A 119 10.80 -16.84 -3.91
C LEU A 119 11.86 -15.75 -3.65
N LEU A 120 12.16 -15.39 -2.40
CA LEU A 120 13.19 -14.41 -2.08
C LEU A 120 14.58 -14.94 -2.43
N ARG A 121 15.43 -14.02 -2.91
CA ARG A 121 16.87 -14.29 -3.07
C ARG A 121 17.55 -14.41 -1.70
N PRO A 122 18.70 -15.09 -1.59
CA PRO A 122 19.40 -15.23 -0.31
C PRO A 122 19.68 -13.90 0.39
N GLU A 123 20.12 -12.89 -0.33
CA GLU A 123 20.40 -11.54 0.18
C GLU A 123 19.15 -10.80 0.66
N GLU A 124 18.00 -11.05 0.05
CA GLU A 124 16.72 -10.51 0.46
C GLU A 124 16.20 -11.22 1.72
N ARG A 125 16.34 -12.55 1.74
CA ARG A 125 15.87 -13.38 2.85
C ARG A 125 16.58 -13.06 4.18
N VAL A 126 17.85 -12.70 4.14
CA VAL A 126 18.61 -12.29 5.35
C VAL A 126 18.02 -11.08 6.03
N LEU A 127 17.37 -10.18 5.29
CA LEU A 127 16.72 -8.98 5.81
C LEU A 127 15.37 -9.29 6.45
N MET A 128 14.74 -10.43 6.13
CA MET A 128 13.42 -10.80 6.64
C MET A 128 13.49 -11.17 8.12
N LYS A 129 12.86 -10.37 8.97
CA LYS A 129 12.88 -10.51 10.44
C LYS A 129 11.58 -11.06 11.01
N GLY A 130 10.48 -10.95 10.27
CA GLY A 130 9.20 -11.46 10.77
C GLY A 130 8.09 -11.38 9.74
N VAL A 131 7.01 -12.06 10.08
CA VAL A 131 5.73 -11.99 9.37
C VAL A 131 4.71 -11.36 10.29
N ILE A 132 3.87 -10.48 9.76
CA ILE A 132 2.72 -9.89 10.44
C ILE A 132 1.47 -10.39 9.71
N ILE A 133 0.59 -11.06 10.42
CA ILE A 133 -0.71 -11.49 9.91
C ILE A 133 -1.70 -10.35 10.15
N ASN A 134 -2.26 -9.81 9.09
CA ASN A 134 -3.18 -8.68 9.15
C ASN A 134 -4.62 -9.08 8.87
N LYS A 135 -5.56 -8.28 9.36
CA LYS A 135 -7.00 -8.45 9.20
C LYS A 135 -7.55 -9.75 9.79
N PHE A 136 -7.00 -10.19 10.92
CA PHE A 136 -7.46 -11.39 11.59
C PHE A 136 -8.86 -11.20 12.18
N ARG A 137 -9.80 -12.09 11.86
CA ARG A 137 -11.15 -12.07 12.39
C ARG A 137 -11.31 -13.11 13.50
N GLY A 138 -11.90 -12.69 14.60
CA GLY A 138 -12.13 -13.55 15.76
C GLY A 138 -11.01 -13.50 16.79
N ASP A 139 -10.86 -14.56 17.56
CA ASP A 139 -9.88 -14.67 18.65
C ASP A 139 -8.50 -15.03 18.10
N ALA A 140 -7.54 -14.10 18.23
CA ALA A 140 -6.18 -14.28 17.76
C ALA A 140 -5.45 -15.47 18.44
N SER A 141 -5.87 -15.88 19.63
CA SER A 141 -5.29 -17.05 20.31
C SER A 141 -5.48 -18.36 19.54
N LEU A 142 -6.51 -18.43 18.70
CA LEU A 142 -6.78 -19.58 17.82
C LEU A 142 -5.72 -19.73 16.71
N PHE A 143 -4.88 -18.71 16.50
CA PHE A 143 -3.84 -18.74 15.48
C PHE A 143 -2.44 -19.09 16.01
N GLU A 144 -2.31 -19.50 17.28
CA GLU A 144 -0.99 -19.84 17.86
C GLU A 144 -0.35 -21.04 17.17
N GLU A 145 -1.12 -22.08 16.84
CA GLU A 145 -0.64 -23.21 16.04
C GLU A 145 -0.20 -22.74 14.65
N GLY A 146 -0.96 -21.85 14.02
CA GLY A 146 -0.64 -21.26 12.73
C GLY A 146 0.67 -20.47 12.74
N ARG A 147 0.96 -19.75 13.82
CA ARG A 147 2.25 -19.06 14.01
C ARG A 147 3.43 -20.05 14.03
N SER A 148 3.24 -21.15 14.77
CA SER A 148 4.25 -22.20 14.89
C SER A 148 4.51 -22.89 13.55
N LEU A 149 3.46 -23.24 12.82
CA LEU A 149 3.53 -23.86 11.49
C LEU A 149 4.21 -22.95 10.47
N LEU A 150 3.86 -21.65 10.43
CA LEU A 150 4.53 -20.70 9.53
C LEU A 150 6.02 -20.57 9.83
N LYS A 151 6.40 -20.53 11.10
CA LYS A 151 7.81 -20.51 11.50
C LYS A 151 8.54 -21.78 11.09
N GLU A 152 7.92 -22.96 11.26
CA GLU A 152 8.49 -24.24 10.83
C GLU A 152 8.70 -24.28 9.31
N LEU A 153 7.69 -23.88 8.54
CA LEU A 153 7.73 -23.90 7.08
C LEU A 153 8.72 -22.90 6.48
N THR A 154 8.86 -21.72 7.08
CA THR A 154 9.61 -20.59 6.47
C THR A 154 10.93 -20.31 7.15
N GLY A 155 11.11 -20.72 8.40
CA GLY A 155 12.20 -20.31 9.27
C GLY A 155 12.05 -18.87 9.81
N ILE A 156 10.96 -18.15 9.45
CA ILE A 156 10.71 -16.75 9.85
C ILE A 156 9.58 -16.71 10.87
N PRO A 157 9.75 -16.04 12.02
CA PRO A 157 8.71 -15.98 13.05
C PRO A 157 7.54 -15.10 12.65
N VAL A 158 6.33 -15.46 13.07
CA VAL A 158 5.17 -14.55 13.07
C VAL A 158 5.27 -13.66 14.30
N VAL A 159 5.57 -12.38 14.10
CA VAL A 159 5.83 -11.41 15.16
C VAL A 159 4.60 -10.64 15.61
N GLY A 160 3.53 -10.68 14.81
CA GLY A 160 2.27 -10.01 15.14
C GLY A 160 1.08 -10.64 14.41
N VAL A 161 -0.07 -10.62 15.09
CA VAL A 161 -1.37 -10.91 14.52
C VAL A 161 -2.25 -9.70 14.80
N ILE A 162 -2.62 -8.98 13.76
CA ILE A 162 -3.38 -7.74 13.86
C ILE A 162 -4.84 -8.05 13.60
N PRO A 163 -5.73 -7.74 14.54
CA PRO A 163 -7.16 -7.98 14.38
C PRO A 163 -7.74 -7.09 13.27
N TRP A 164 -8.87 -7.50 12.74
CA TRP A 164 -9.66 -6.66 11.86
C TRP A 164 -10.23 -5.46 12.64
N PHE A 165 -9.84 -4.27 12.24
CA PHE A 165 -10.39 -3.04 12.81
C PHE A 165 -11.60 -2.60 11.99
N ARG A 166 -12.72 -2.35 12.67
CA ARG A 166 -13.97 -1.88 12.03
C ARG A 166 -14.14 -0.38 12.08
N ASP A 167 -13.48 0.26 13.03
CA ASP A 167 -13.69 1.67 13.36
C ASP A 167 -12.53 2.57 12.92
N ILE A 168 -11.64 2.08 12.07
CA ILE A 168 -10.59 2.90 11.49
C ILE A 168 -11.21 3.74 10.38
N LYS A 169 -11.17 5.05 10.58
CA LYS A 169 -11.54 6.05 9.58
C LYS A 169 -10.26 6.74 9.11
N ILE A 170 -9.55 6.10 8.21
CA ILE A 170 -8.42 6.68 7.50
C ILE A 170 -8.94 7.04 6.12
N GLU A 171 -8.64 8.27 5.67
CA GLU A 171 -8.93 8.69 4.30
C GLU A 171 -8.30 7.70 3.32
N GLU A 172 -9.10 7.25 2.36
CA GLU A 172 -8.65 6.31 1.37
C GLU A 172 -7.87 7.02 0.27
N GLU A 173 -6.75 6.45 -0.13
CA GLU A 173 -5.85 7.04 -1.10
C GLU A 173 -6.34 6.83 -2.54
N ASP A 174 -7.02 5.72 -2.80
CA ASP A 174 -7.41 5.28 -4.15
C ASP A 174 -8.92 5.30 -4.38
N SER A 175 -9.33 5.71 -5.58
CA SER A 175 -10.72 5.68 -6.05
C SER A 175 -11.32 4.27 -6.20
N VAL A 176 -10.53 3.20 -6.03
CA VAL A 176 -11.01 1.81 -5.98
C VAL A 176 -12.01 1.59 -4.85
N ALA A 177 -11.88 2.35 -3.78
CA ALA A 177 -12.84 2.35 -2.67
C ALA A 177 -14.24 2.82 -3.07
N LEU A 178 -14.38 3.60 -4.13
CA LEU A 178 -15.67 4.07 -4.63
C LEU A 178 -16.59 2.93 -5.07
N ASP A 179 -16.03 1.82 -5.54
CA ASP A 179 -16.81 0.64 -5.94
C ASP A 179 -17.50 -0.05 -4.73
N MET A 180 -17.01 0.21 -3.52
CA MET A 180 -17.56 -0.33 -2.27
C MET A 180 -18.44 0.67 -1.52
N LYS A 181 -18.55 1.92 -1.99
CA LYS A 181 -19.36 2.95 -1.36
C LYS A 181 -20.87 2.65 -1.50
N ASN A 182 -21.66 3.21 -0.57
CA ASN A 182 -23.11 3.07 -0.59
C ASN A 182 -23.71 3.63 -1.89
N ASN A 183 -24.57 2.87 -2.54
CA ASN A 183 -25.25 3.25 -3.78
C ASN A 183 -26.79 3.24 -3.64
N THR A 184 -27.32 3.23 -2.42
CA THR A 184 -28.74 3.09 -2.16
C THR A 184 -29.30 4.23 -1.31
N TYR A 185 -30.50 4.62 -1.65
CA TYR A 185 -31.34 5.52 -0.85
C TYR A 185 -31.71 4.89 0.49
N LYS A 186 -31.83 5.70 1.56
CA LYS A 186 -32.28 5.25 2.90
C LYS A 186 -33.39 6.15 3.41
N ASP A 187 -34.52 5.55 3.77
CA ASP A 187 -35.63 6.24 4.41
C ASP A 187 -35.21 6.81 5.77
N GLY A 188 -35.80 7.97 6.12
CA GLY A 188 -35.53 8.63 7.40
C GLY A 188 -34.20 9.36 7.51
N LYS A 189 -33.44 9.45 6.42
CA LYS A 189 -32.21 10.23 6.35
C LYS A 189 -32.27 11.31 5.27
N ILE A 190 -31.39 12.30 5.41
CA ILE A 190 -31.14 13.27 4.34
C ILE A 190 -30.24 12.57 3.30
N ASN A 191 -30.85 12.19 2.18
CA ASN A 191 -30.16 11.51 1.11
C ASN A 191 -29.43 12.51 0.22
N VAL A 192 -28.12 12.35 0.04
CA VAL A 192 -27.28 13.19 -0.79
C VAL A 192 -26.73 12.34 -1.94
N ALA A 193 -27.24 12.59 -3.15
CA ALA A 193 -26.74 11.92 -4.35
C ALA A 193 -25.41 12.52 -4.76
N ILE A 194 -24.37 11.70 -4.81
CA ILE A 194 -23.05 12.06 -5.28
C ILE A 194 -22.88 11.48 -6.69
N ILE A 195 -22.74 12.35 -7.67
CA ILE A 195 -22.56 11.92 -9.06
C ILE A 195 -21.15 11.35 -9.24
N LEU A 196 -21.08 10.07 -9.54
CA LEU A 196 -19.82 9.35 -9.74
C LEU A 196 -19.26 9.65 -11.13
N LEU A 197 -18.28 10.52 -11.20
CA LEU A 197 -17.54 10.80 -12.41
C LEU A 197 -16.50 9.70 -12.67
N LYS A 198 -16.20 9.43 -13.94
CA LYS A 198 -15.24 8.37 -14.35
C LYS A 198 -13.85 8.46 -13.70
N ARG A 199 -13.47 9.61 -13.19
CA ARG A 199 -12.17 9.87 -12.55
C ARG A 199 -12.38 10.90 -11.44
N MET A 200 -12.94 10.45 -10.35
CA MET A 200 -13.17 11.26 -9.18
C MET A 200 -11.94 11.19 -8.26
N SER A 201 -11.21 12.29 -8.13
CA SER A 201 -9.99 12.34 -7.31
C SER A 201 -10.23 12.86 -5.89
N ASN A 202 -11.29 13.64 -5.67
CA ASN A 202 -11.58 14.29 -4.38
C ASN A 202 -12.81 13.66 -3.72
N PHE A 203 -12.93 12.34 -3.76
CA PHE A 203 -14.08 11.63 -3.19
C PHE A 203 -14.10 11.69 -1.65
N THR A 204 -12.96 11.89 -1.02
CA THR A 204 -12.83 12.07 0.43
C THR A 204 -13.48 13.37 0.94
N ASP A 205 -13.75 14.35 0.08
CA ASP A 205 -14.49 15.57 0.45
C ASP A 205 -15.90 15.26 0.98
N PHE A 206 -16.45 14.10 0.63
CA PHE A 206 -17.79 13.65 1.07
C PHE A 206 -17.77 12.82 2.36
N ASP A 207 -16.61 12.44 2.89
CA ASP A 207 -16.48 11.63 4.09
C ASP A 207 -17.10 12.32 5.32
N VAL A 208 -17.09 13.66 5.33
CA VAL A 208 -17.78 14.45 6.38
C VAL A 208 -19.27 14.15 6.42
N LEU A 209 -19.90 13.93 5.27
CA LEU A 209 -21.33 13.56 5.19
C LEU A 209 -21.55 12.11 5.64
N GLU A 210 -20.60 11.21 5.38
CA GLU A 210 -20.68 9.82 5.82
C GLU A 210 -20.54 9.68 7.34
N MET A 211 -19.80 10.61 7.97
CA MET A 211 -19.62 10.63 9.43
C MET A 211 -20.84 11.12 10.21
N ASP A 212 -21.72 11.91 9.61
CA ASP A 212 -22.90 12.46 10.26
C ASP A 212 -24.10 11.51 10.06
N PRO A 213 -24.65 10.92 11.14
CA PRO A 213 -25.72 9.92 11.04
C PRO A 213 -27.03 10.44 10.44
N ARG A 214 -27.20 11.76 10.32
CA ARG A 214 -28.39 12.39 9.70
C ARG A 214 -28.38 12.25 8.19
N PHE A 215 -27.20 12.13 7.58
CA PHE A 215 -27.03 12.02 6.13
C PHE A 215 -26.90 10.57 5.68
N ASN A 216 -27.24 10.35 4.42
CA ASN A 216 -26.96 9.14 3.67
C ASN A 216 -26.41 9.56 2.31
N PRO A 217 -25.09 9.82 2.21
CA PRO A 217 -24.48 10.00 0.92
C PRO A 217 -24.50 8.66 0.17
N TYR A 218 -24.90 8.70 -1.09
CA TYR A 218 -24.89 7.55 -1.98
C TYR A 218 -24.37 7.94 -3.36
N TYR A 219 -23.59 7.05 -3.94
CA TYR A 219 -22.90 7.29 -5.20
C TYR A 219 -23.74 6.73 -6.35
N THR A 220 -23.94 7.52 -7.40
CA THR A 220 -24.74 7.14 -8.54
C THR A 220 -24.18 7.65 -9.85
N ASN A 221 -24.25 6.82 -10.90
CA ASN A 221 -23.98 7.22 -12.29
C ASN A 221 -25.28 7.65 -13.00
N ASN A 222 -26.43 7.39 -12.38
CA ASN A 222 -27.73 7.73 -12.95
C ASN A 222 -28.17 9.09 -12.45
N ILE A 223 -28.57 9.96 -13.37
CA ILE A 223 -29.01 11.34 -13.13
C ILE A 223 -30.54 11.45 -13.33
N ASP A 224 -31.20 10.35 -13.75
CA ASP A 224 -32.64 10.29 -14.02
C ASP A 224 -33.43 10.02 -12.74
#